data_a6876ab691634d1e7fe5f54f4f1dc091
#
_entry.id   a6876ab691634d1e7fe5f54f4f1dc091
#
_cell.length_a   1.000
_cell.length_b   1.000
_cell.length_c   1.000
_cell.angle_alpha   90.00
_cell.angle_beta   90.00
_cell.angle_gamma   90.00
#
_symmetry.space_group_name_H-M   'P 1'
#
loop_
_entity.id
_entity.type
_entity.pdbx_description
1 polymer ?
#
loop_
_entity_poly.entity_id
_entity_poly.type
_entity_poly.pdbx_seq_one_letter_code
_entity_poly.pdbx_strand_id
1 'polypeptide(L)'
;MSDLEINNLLLALENESNSSIMNLTTSKIKTIKNNMLQRLQIGRGELKKLHKKLKGYRYCSDMNDVQYGHYIRWISLKNPDFIKLTNGGIIIDIDIIKDCVQIRVKNNRNQVFQIKLDECCIFQKISQQEKVILGVLDYLEK
;
A
#
# COMPACT_ATOMS: atom_id res chain seq x y z
N MET A 1 -23.56 -11.30 -11.05
CA MET A 1 -23.25 -10.01 -10.37
C MET A 1 -24.54 -9.22 -10.27
N SER A 2 -24.86 -8.71 -9.10
CA SER A 2 -26.07 -7.90 -8.91
C SER A 2 -25.91 -6.50 -9.51
N ASP A 3 -27.02 -5.80 -9.74
CA ASP A 3 -26.98 -4.42 -10.24
C ASP A 3 -26.20 -3.49 -9.30
N LEU A 4 -26.34 -3.69 -7.99
CA LEU A 4 -25.59 -2.91 -7.00
C LEU A 4 -24.08 -3.16 -7.12
N GLU A 5 -23.67 -4.41 -7.31
CA GLU A 5 -22.26 -4.76 -7.49
C GLU A 5 -21.70 -4.17 -8.78
N ILE A 6 -22.48 -4.17 -9.86
CA ILE A 6 -22.08 -3.56 -11.13
C ILE A 6 -21.90 -2.05 -10.96
N ASN A 7 -22.84 -1.39 -10.29
CA ASN A 7 -22.76 0.04 -10.04
C ASN A 7 -21.55 0.40 -9.17
N ASN A 8 -21.28 -0.40 -8.13
CA ASN A 8 -20.11 -0.20 -7.28
C ASN A 8 -18.81 -0.37 -8.06
N LEU A 9 -18.76 -1.36 -8.97
CA LEU A 9 -17.61 -1.58 -9.83
C LEU A 9 -17.38 -0.39 -10.76
N LEU A 10 -18.45 0.10 -11.42
CA LEU A 10 -18.35 1.24 -12.33
C LEU A 10 -17.83 2.49 -11.60
N LEU A 11 -18.33 2.77 -10.39
CA LEU A 11 -17.86 3.89 -9.58
C LEU A 11 -16.38 3.74 -9.22
N ALA A 12 -15.96 2.52 -8.89
CA ALA A 12 -14.57 2.24 -8.56
C ALA A 12 -13.65 2.45 -9.77
N LEU A 13 -14.09 2.03 -10.96
CA LEU A 13 -13.30 2.18 -12.19
C LEU A 13 -13.20 3.64 -12.65
N GLU A 14 -14.21 4.46 -12.37
CA GLU A 14 -14.21 5.88 -12.69
C GLU A 14 -13.31 6.70 -11.77
N ASN A 15 -12.96 6.16 -10.61
CA ASN A 15 -12.08 6.83 -9.65
C ASN A 15 -10.62 6.69 -10.07
N GLU A 16 -10.02 7.79 -10.52
CA GLU A 16 -8.61 7.81 -10.98
C GLU A 16 -7.62 7.37 -9.92
N SER A 17 -7.95 7.52 -8.63
CA SER A 17 -7.08 7.07 -7.55
C SER A 17 -6.90 5.56 -7.51
N ASN A 18 -7.76 4.80 -8.19
CA ASN A 18 -7.67 3.34 -8.28
C ASN A 18 -6.85 2.86 -9.50
N SER A 19 -6.27 3.77 -10.29
CA SER A 19 -5.58 3.41 -11.54
C SER A 19 -4.43 2.44 -11.34
N SER A 20 -3.68 2.55 -10.25
CA SER A 20 -2.52 1.68 -9.98
C SER A 20 -2.90 0.22 -9.72
N ILE A 21 -4.13 -0.04 -9.26
CA ILE A 21 -4.60 -1.39 -8.96
C ILE A 21 -5.03 -2.16 -10.21
N MET A 22 -5.26 -1.47 -11.32
CA MET A 22 -5.83 -2.07 -12.55
C MET A 22 -4.94 -3.16 -13.16
N ASN A 23 -3.64 -3.12 -12.91
CA ASN A 23 -2.68 -4.10 -13.42
C ASN A 23 -2.30 -5.16 -12.40
N LEU A 24 -3.00 -5.21 -11.27
CA LEU A 24 -2.71 -6.12 -10.18
C LEU A 24 -3.79 -7.19 -10.03
N THR A 25 -3.43 -8.25 -9.32
CA THR A 25 -4.37 -9.26 -8.82
C THR A 25 -4.00 -9.55 -7.38
N THR A 26 -4.88 -10.22 -6.65
CA THR A 26 -4.58 -10.62 -5.26
C THR A 26 -3.30 -11.45 -5.19
N SER A 27 -3.11 -12.35 -6.14
CA SER A 27 -1.90 -13.19 -6.23
C SER A 27 -0.63 -12.36 -6.46
N LYS A 28 -0.67 -11.41 -7.39
CA LYS A 28 0.46 -10.51 -7.66
C LYS A 28 0.81 -9.66 -6.45
N ILE A 29 -0.20 -9.12 -5.77
CA ILE A 29 -0.01 -8.32 -4.55
C ILE A 29 0.70 -9.14 -3.47
N LYS A 30 0.27 -10.37 -3.24
CA LYS A 30 0.90 -11.27 -2.27
C LYS A 30 2.34 -11.57 -2.63
N THR A 31 2.62 -11.86 -3.90
CA THR A 31 3.95 -12.17 -4.39
C THR A 31 4.90 -10.98 -4.22
N ILE A 32 4.48 -9.79 -4.65
CA ILE A 32 5.28 -8.56 -4.54
C ILE A 32 5.58 -8.24 -3.07
N LYS A 33 4.57 -8.34 -2.22
CA LYS A 33 4.71 -8.07 -0.78
C LYS A 33 5.67 -9.07 -0.14
N ASN A 34 5.51 -10.35 -0.41
CA ASN A 34 6.38 -11.39 0.13
C ASN A 34 7.83 -11.19 -0.33
N ASN A 35 8.05 -10.91 -1.61
CA ASN A 35 9.38 -10.69 -2.14
C ASN A 35 10.07 -9.49 -1.47
N MET A 36 9.33 -8.43 -1.22
CA MET A 36 9.88 -7.25 -0.55
C MET A 36 10.22 -7.55 0.91
N LEU A 37 9.35 -8.23 1.63
CA LEU A 37 9.59 -8.58 3.04
C LEU A 37 10.77 -9.55 3.20
N GLN A 38 10.97 -10.47 2.25
CA GLN A 38 12.12 -11.37 2.24
C GLN A 38 13.45 -10.61 2.12
N ARG A 39 13.47 -9.50 1.41
CA ARG A 39 14.68 -8.67 1.24
C ARG A 39 15.16 -8.01 2.53
N LEU A 40 14.30 -7.92 3.53
CA LEU A 40 14.66 -7.33 4.82
C LEU A 40 15.60 -8.21 5.64
N GLN A 41 15.73 -9.49 5.29
CA GLN A 41 16.63 -10.45 5.93
C GLN A 41 16.45 -10.51 7.45
N ILE A 42 15.20 -10.47 7.90
CA ILE A 42 14.84 -10.58 9.31
C ILE A 42 14.52 -12.03 9.68
N GLY A 43 14.48 -12.32 10.99
CA GLY A 43 14.17 -13.65 11.47
C GLY A 43 12.78 -14.14 11.06
N ARG A 44 12.62 -15.46 10.96
CA ARG A 44 11.36 -16.08 10.53
C ARG A 44 10.16 -15.65 11.37
N GLY A 45 10.34 -15.55 12.69
CA GLY A 45 9.28 -15.13 13.60
C GLY A 45 8.83 -13.69 13.35
N GLU A 46 9.80 -12.79 13.14
CA GLU A 46 9.53 -11.39 12.83
C GLU A 46 8.87 -11.23 11.46
N LEU A 47 9.33 -11.99 10.47
CA LEU A 47 8.75 -11.98 9.13
C LEU A 47 7.28 -12.40 9.17
N LYS A 48 6.97 -13.46 9.93
CA LYS A 48 5.59 -13.95 10.10
C LYS A 48 4.69 -12.89 10.74
N LYS A 49 5.20 -12.16 11.74
CA LYS A 49 4.47 -11.07 12.38
C LYS A 49 4.17 -9.94 11.39
N LEU A 50 5.14 -9.60 10.54
CA LEU A 50 4.94 -8.56 9.52
C LEU A 50 3.88 -8.97 8.50
N HIS A 51 3.90 -10.19 8.01
CA HIS A 51 2.88 -10.70 7.10
C HIS A 51 1.48 -10.60 7.71
N LYS A 52 1.35 -10.93 8.99
CA LYS A 52 0.08 -10.84 9.70
C LYS A 52 -0.41 -9.40 9.83
N LYS A 53 0.49 -8.48 10.20
CA LYS A 53 0.15 -7.05 10.37
C LYS A 53 -0.16 -6.36 9.05
N LEU A 54 0.41 -6.85 7.94
CA LEU A 54 0.25 -6.27 6.61
C LEU A 54 -0.82 -6.98 5.77
N LYS A 55 -1.62 -7.84 6.38
CA LYS A 55 -2.78 -8.42 5.70
C LYS A 55 -3.72 -7.29 5.29
N GLY A 56 -4.13 -7.30 4.02
CA GLY A 56 -4.97 -6.22 3.49
C GLY A 56 -4.21 -4.97 3.04
N TYR A 57 -2.87 -5.02 3.04
CA TYR A 57 -2.01 -3.97 2.53
C TYR A 57 -1.27 -4.45 1.28
N ARG A 58 -0.90 -3.51 0.41
CA ARG A 58 -0.04 -3.80 -0.75
C ARG A 58 1.22 -2.97 -0.71
N TYR A 59 2.33 -3.54 -1.17
CA TYR A 59 3.59 -2.82 -1.26
C TYR A 59 3.54 -1.79 -2.39
N CYS A 60 3.99 -0.57 -2.10
CA CYS A 60 4.04 0.54 -3.04
C CYS A 60 5.49 0.98 -3.24
N SER A 61 6.03 0.79 -4.44
CA SER A 61 7.42 1.12 -4.76
C SER A 61 7.56 2.43 -5.53
N ASP A 62 6.48 2.95 -6.09
CA ASP A 62 6.51 4.11 -6.96
C ASP A 62 5.50 5.16 -6.49
N MET A 63 5.75 6.42 -6.85
CA MET A 63 4.86 7.53 -6.54
C MET A 63 3.42 7.27 -7.01
N ASN A 64 3.27 6.64 -8.17
CA ASN A 64 1.95 6.33 -8.73
C ASN A 64 1.18 5.26 -7.96
N ASP A 65 1.86 4.51 -7.09
CA ASP A 65 1.24 3.45 -6.30
C ASP A 65 0.56 3.99 -5.04
N VAL A 66 1.01 5.13 -4.52
CA VAL A 66 0.49 5.74 -3.30
C VAL A 66 -0.57 6.76 -3.63
N GLN A 67 -1.61 6.83 -2.80
CA GLN A 67 -2.79 7.63 -3.08
C GLN A 67 -3.10 8.58 -1.92
N TYR A 68 -3.37 9.83 -2.24
CA TYR A 68 -3.85 10.83 -1.30
C TYR A 68 -5.12 10.31 -0.58
N GLY A 69 -5.17 10.48 0.72
CA GLY A 69 -6.32 10.07 1.54
C GLY A 69 -6.36 8.61 1.94
N HIS A 70 -5.41 7.81 1.49
CA HIS A 70 -5.34 6.39 1.86
C HIS A 70 -4.45 6.18 3.08
N TYR A 71 -4.73 5.13 3.83
CA TYR A 71 -3.97 4.75 5.02
C TYR A 71 -2.73 3.96 4.61
N ILE A 72 -1.57 4.33 5.14
CA ILE A 72 -0.32 3.60 4.89
C ILE A 72 0.36 3.23 6.20
N ARG A 73 1.17 2.19 6.14
CA ARG A 73 2.18 1.84 7.15
C ARG A 73 3.52 1.73 6.42
N TRP A 74 4.59 2.00 7.12
CA TRP A 74 5.92 1.96 6.49
C TRP A 74 6.98 1.42 7.43
N ILE A 75 8.07 0.94 6.83
CA ILE A 75 9.28 0.51 7.52
C ILE A 75 10.40 1.41 7.03
N SER A 76 11.07 2.12 7.94
CA SER A 76 12.24 2.92 7.58
C SER A 76 13.43 2.00 7.29
N LEU A 77 14.13 2.26 6.19
CA LEU A 77 15.32 1.52 5.79
C LEU A 77 16.62 2.21 6.21
N LYS A 78 16.54 3.33 6.92
CA LYS A 78 17.71 4.09 7.35
C LYS A 78 18.60 3.34 8.35
N ASN A 79 18.01 2.48 9.15
CA ASN A 79 18.74 1.66 10.12
C ASN A 79 18.40 0.18 9.86
N PRO A 80 19.26 -0.53 9.09
CA PRO A 80 18.99 -1.93 8.76
C PRO A 80 19.05 -2.87 9.96
N ASP A 81 19.66 -2.45 11.06
CA ASP A 81 19.71 -3.25 12.29
C ASP A 81 18.43 -3.11 13.12
N PHE A 82 17.55 -2.18 12.76
CA PHE A 82 16.32 -1.92 13.49
C PHE A 82 15.15 -1.78 12.53
N ILE A 83 14.57 -2.91 12.18
CA ILE A 83 13.42 -2.97 11.26
C ILE A 83 12.14 -2.96 12.07
N LYS A 84 11.37 -1.89 11.96
CA LYS A 84 10.11 -1.72 12.69
C LYS A 84 9.02 -1.17 11.77
N LEU A 85 7.88 -1.86 11.77
CA LEU A 85 6.68 -1.38 11.08
C LEU A 85 5.99 -0.32 11.94
N THR A 86 5.75 0.84 11.38
CA THR A 86 5.03 1.92 12.06
C THR A 86 3.55 1.60 12.19
N ASN A 87 2.85 2.33 13.05
CA ASN A 87 1.39 2.24 13.13
C ASN A 87 0.72 2.92 11.94
N GLY A 88 1.42 3.82 11.28
CA GLY A 88 0.97 4.44 10.05
C GLY A 88 0.05 5.64 10.23
N GLY A 89 -0.57 6.03 9.15
CA GLY A 89 -1.49 7.16 9.09
C GLY A 89 -2.05 7.36 7.69
N ILE A 90 -2.78 8.44 7.53
CA ILE A 90 -3.42 8.80 6.26
C ILE A 90 -2.51 9.74 5.48
N ILE A 91 -2.33 9.49 4.19
CA ILE A 91 -1.56 10.39 3.31
C ILE A 91 -2.33 11.70 3.15
N ILE A 92 -1.71 12.81 3.54
CA ILE A 92 -2.29 14.14 3.39
C ILE A 92 -1.61 14.98 2.32
N ASP A 93 -0.42 14.57 1.87
CA ASP A 93 0.29 15.28 0.81
C ASP A 93 1.34 14.38 0.17
N ILE A 94 1.53 14.51 -1.13
CA ILE A 94 2.57 13.83 -1.90
C ILE A 94 3.23 14.90 -2.76
N ASP A 95 4.55 15.09 -2.60
CA ASP A 95 5.27 16.16 -3.26
C ASP A 95 6.62 15.66 -3.78
N ILE A 96 7.16 16.36 -4.76
CA ILE A 96 8.51 16.10 -5.29
C ILE A 96 9.38 17.28 -4.91
N ILE A 97 10.33 17.03 -4.00
CA ILE A 97 11.25 18.06 -3.50
C ILE A 97 12.67 17.58 -3.78
N LYS A 98 13.45 18.34 -4.54
CA LYS A 98 14.84 18.00 -4.91
C LYS A 98 14.96 16.61 -5.52
N ASP A 99 14.07 16.32 -6.46
CA ASP A 99 13.99 15.03 -7.18
C ASP A 99 13.65 13.82 -6.29
N CYS A 100 13.18 14.05 -5.07
CA CYS A 100 12.76 13.00 -4.14
C CYS A 100 11.26 13.09 -3.89
N VAL A 101 10.57 11.96 -3.96
CA VAL A 101 9.16 11.88 -3.59
C VAL A 101 9.05 11.90 -2.07
N GLN A 102 8.35 12.91 -1.55
CA GLN A 102 8.13 13.07 -0.11
C GLN A 102 6.64 12.94 0.17
N ILE A 103 6.32 12.20 1.21
CA ILE A 103 4.94 11.90 1.59
C ILE A 103 4.72 12.40 3.00
N ARG A 104 3.67 13.21 3.18
CA ARG A 104 3.23 13.63 4.50
C ARG A 104 2.09 12.74 4.94
N VAL A 105 2.20 12.25 6.16
CA VAL A 105 1.26 11.30 6.75
C VAL A 105 0.80 11.84 8.09
N LYS A 106 -0.50 11.79 8.33
CA LYS A 106 -1.09 12.21 9.60
C LYS A 106 -1.65 11.00 10.33
N ASN A 107 -1.22 10.78 11.57
CA ASN A 107 -1.72 9.69 12.38
C ASN A 107 -3.02 10.07 13.12
N ASN A 108 -3.57 9.15 13.90
CA ASN A 108 -4.81 9.37 14.65
C ASN A 108 -4.64 10.35 15.82
N ARG A 109 -3.41 10.71 16.18
CA ARG A 109 -3.11 11.73 17.21
C ARG A 109 -2.86 13.10 16.61
N ASN A 110 -3.17 13.29 15.32
CA ASN A 110 -2.93 14.53 14.57
C ASN A 110 -1.45 14.92 14.43
N GLN A 111 -0.54 13.97 14.63
CA GLN A 111 0.89 14.17 14.38
C GLN A 111 1.16 13.97 12.89
N VAL A 112 1.98 14.85 12.32
CA VAL A 112 2.35 14.78 10.90
C VAL A 112 3.79 14.29 10.78
N PHE A 113 4.00 13.27 9.94
CA PHE A 113 5.30 12.73 9.61
C PHE A 113 5.59 13.00 8.15
N GLN A 114 6.84 13.30 7.83
CA GLN A 114 7.31 13.42 6.46
C GLN A 114 8.31 12.30 6.19
N ILE A 115 8.01 11.48 5.19
CA ILE A 115 8.84 10.35 4.81
C ILE A 115 9.23 10.44 3.35
N LYS A 116 10.38 9.86 3.00
CA LYS A 116 10.85 9.78 1.62
C LYS A 116 10.56 8.39 1.07
N LEU A 117 9.99 8.36 -0.11
CA LEU A 117 9.61 7.10 -0.76
C LEU A 117 10.79 6.14 -0.92
N ASP A 118 11.97 6.66 -1.27
CA ASP A 118 13.18 5.87 -1.52
C ASP A 118 13.91 5.41 -0.24
N GLU A 119 13.51 5.92 0.91
CA GLU A 119 14.11 5.56 2.21
C GLU A 119 13.24 4.61 3.04
N CYS A 120 12.06 4.26 2.53
CA CYS A 120 11.07 3.47 3.26
C CYS A 120 10.47 2.37 2.39
N CYS A 121 10.07 1.28 3.03
CA CYS A 121 9.13 0.34 2.44
C CYS A 121 7.72 0.78 2.81
N ILE A 122 6.90 1.16 1.84
CA ILE A 122 5.57 1.69 2.08
C ILE A 122 4.53 0.65 1.68
N PHE A 123 3.56 0.44 2.58
CA PHE A 123 2.44 -0.47 2.38
C PHE A 123 1.14 0.32 2.52
N GLN A 124 0.31 0.31 1.50
CA GLN A 124 -0.95 1.03 1.48
C GLN A 124 -2.11 0.08 1.71
N LYS A 125 -3.01 0.46 2.60
CA LYS A 125 -4.21 -0.34 2.86
C LYS A 125 -5.08 -0.39 1.62
N ILE A 126 -5.49 -1.59 1.23
CA ILE A 126 -6.35 -1.80 0.08
C ILE A 126 -7.74 -1.29 0.42
N SER A 127 -8.25 -0.32 -0.34
CA SER A 127 -9.55 0.30 -0.12
C SER A 127 -10.68 -0.64 -0.52
N GLN A 128 -11.91 -0.30 -0.11
CA GLN A 128 -13.08 -1.09 -0.48
C GLN A 128 -13.29 -1.11 -2.00
N GLN A 129 -13.09 0.04 -2.67
CA GLN A 129 -13.17 0.11 -4.13
C GLN A 129 -12.11 -0.73 -4.81
N GLU A 130 -10.88 -0.70 -4.29
CA GLU A 130 -9.79 -1.54 -4.80
C GLU A 130 -10.10 -3.03 -4.65
N LYS A 131 -10.74 -3.43 -3.55
CA LYS A 131 -11.17 -4.83 -3.34
C LYS A 131 -12.18 -5.27 -4.37
N VAL A 132 -13.12 -4.40 -4.75
CA VAL A 132 -14.11 -4.70 -5.80
C VAL A 132 -13.41 -4.93 -7.13
N ILE A 133 -12.48 -4.05 -7.51
CA ILE A 133 -11.70 -4.17 -8.74
C ILE A 133 -10.87 -5.46 -8.73
N LEU A 134 -10.18 -5.74 -7.63
CA LEU A 134 -9.35 -6.95 -7.50
C LEU A 134 -10.19 -8.22 -7.63
N GLY A 135 -11.41 -8.23 -7.08
CA GLY A 135 -12.31 -9.38 -7.21
C GLY A 135 -12.61 -9.70 -8.68
N VAL A 136 -12.83 -8.67 -9.50
CA VAL A 136 -13.07 -8.85 -10.94
C VAL A 136 -11.79 -9.28 -11.65
N LEU A 137 -10.64 -8.65 -11.37
CA LEU A 137 -9.36 -8.99 -11.99
C LEU A 137 -8.94 -10.42 -11.65
N ASP A 138 -9.16 -10.85 -10.42
CA ASP A 138 -8.88 -12.22 -9.99
C ASP A 138 -9.75 -13.23 -10.74
N TYR A 139 -11.02 -12.89 -10.95
CA TYR A 139 -11.95 -13.72 -11.71
C TYR A 139 -11.50 -13.88 -13.18
N LEU A 140 -11.06 -12.79 -13.81
CA LEU A 140 -10.64 -12.79 -15.21
C LEU A 140 -9.35 -13.58 -15.46
N GLU A 141 -8.53 -13.78 -14.44
CA GLU A 141 -7.28 -14.56 -14.54
C GLU A 141 -7.50 -16.08 -14.45
N LYS A 142 -8.67 -16.52 -14.06
CA LYS A 142 -8.96 -17.95 -13.93
C LYS A 142 -9.14 -18.64 -15.28
#